data_bdd0f90022e874bac4bf40b6b4cf1947
#
_entry.id   bdd0f90022e874bac4bf40b6b4cf1947
#
_cell.length_a   1.000
_cell.length_b   1.000
_cell.length_c   1.000
_cell.angle_alpha   90.00
_cell.angle_beta   90.00
_cell.angle_gamma   90.00
#
_symmetry.space_group_name_H-M   'P 1'
#
loop_
_entity.id
_entity.type
_entity.pdbx_description
1 polymer ?
#
loop_
_entity_poly.entity_id
_entity_poly.type
_entity_poly.pdbx_seq_one_letter_code
_entity_poly.pdbx_strand_id
1 'polypeptide(L)'
;MADNYLENQYENYLARKAAMGKKTIKKKNIIKVQRLQSEAIEALKDIIEQPTFQMPLDIFREHLYSAESLYKGYQLGKPGSFKDCYDQQVYQHYLDMGKAATDIKETLARTLHDHSMTNAMNDFLAHFDERQVVGIMGGHGLLRTEEAYRQVVMVSKTLAENGCLMVSGGGPGAMEATHLGAWMAGRTE
;
A
#
# COMPACT_ATOMS: atom_id res chain seq x y z
N MET A 1 20.15 -26.23 -17.35
CA MET A 1 20.99 -25.00 -17.47
C MET A 1 20.34 -23.73 -16.90
N ALA A 2 19.04 -23.72 -16.63
CA ALA A 2 18.36 -22.55 -16.01
C ALA A 2 18.53 -22.48 -14.49
N ASP A 3 18.70 -23.61 -13.82
CA ASP A 3 18.77 -23.67 -12.35
C ASP A 3 20.00 -22.98 -11.76
N ASN A 4 21.14 -23.03 -12.45
CA ASN A 4 22.37 -22.38 -11.98
C ASN A 4 22.32 -20.84 -11.98
N TYR A 5 21.44 -20.22 -12.75
CA TYR A 5 21.35 -18.76 -12.80
C TYR A 5 20.65 -18.18 -11.57
N LEU A 6 19.53 -18.77 -11.16
CA LEU A 6 18.79 -18.33 -9.99
C LEU A 6 19.56 -18.60 -8.70
N GLU A 7 20.23 -19.76 -8.61
CA GLU A 7 21.07 -20.13 -7.48
C GLU A 7 22.26 -19.15 -7.31
N ASN A 8 22.96 -18.82 -8.39
CA ASN A 8 24.02 -17.82 -8.39
C ASN A 8 23.51 -16.40 -8.04
N GLN A 9 22.31 -16.03 -8.46
CA GLN A 9 21.70 -14.75 -8.09
C GLN A 9 21.38 -14.71 -6.59
N TYR A 10 20.89 -15.81 -6.03
CA TYR A 10 20.57 -15.91 -4.61
C TYR A 10 21.83 -15.90 -3.75
N GLU A 11 22.87 -16.63 -4.13
CA GLU A 11 24.17 -16.59 -3.44
C GLU A 11 24.83 -15.22 -3.47
N ASN A 12 24.77 -14.52 -4.61
CA ASN A 12 25.25 -13.15 -4.75
C ASN A 12 24.44 -12.18 -3.86
N TYR A 13 23.13 -12.38 -3.74
CA TYR A 13 22.28 -11.62 -2.83
C TYR A 13 22.68 -11.85 -1.36
N LEU A 14 22.87 -13.10 -0.96
CA LEU A 14 23.29 -13.45 0.41
C LEU A 14 24.68 -12.92 0.74
N ALA A 15 25.63 -13.00 -0.21
CA ALA A 15 26.97 -12.44 -0.06
C ALA A 15 26.96 -10.90 0.10
N ARG A 16 26.13 -10.19 -0.68
CA ARG A 16 25.91 -8.75 -0.53
C ARG A 16 25.27 -8.38 0.80
N LYS A 17 24.27 -9.15 1.23
CA LYS A 17 23.61 -8.97 2.53
C LYS A 17 24.58 -9.20 3.71
N ALA A 18 25.42 -10.23 3.64
CA ALA A 18 26.45 -10.52 4.63
C ALA A 18 27.55 -9.45 4.66
N ALA A 19 27.93 -8.89 3.49
CA ALA A 19 28.90 -7.81 3.39
C ALA A 19 28.36 -6.47 3.95
N MET A 20 27.06 -6.21 3.79
CA MET A 20 26.39 -5.05 4.44
C MET A 20 26.36 -5.15 5.97
N GLY A 21 26.17 -6.37 6.51
CA GLY A 21 26.17 -6.60 7.97
C GLY A 21 27.55 -6.49 8.65
N LYS A 22 28.63 -6.52 7.88
CA LYS A 22 30.02 -6.46 8.40
C LYS A 22 30.67 -5.07 8.38
N LYS A 23 29.99 -4.02 7.90
CA LYS A 23 30.51 -2.65 8.02
C LYS A 23 30.42 -2.21 9.47
N THR A 24 31.53 -2.36 10.20
CA THR A 24 31.71 -1.78 11.52
C THR A 24 31.56 -0.26 11.41
N ILE A 25 30.43 0.26 11.84
CA ILE A 25 30.16 1.70 11.86
C ILE A 25 31.15 2.31 12.84
N LYS A 26 32.13 3.07 12.35
CA LYS A 26 33.12 3.75 13.23
C LYS A 26 32.37 4.70 14.16
N LYS A 27 32.78 4.78 15.42
CA LYS A 27 32.16 5.61 16.49
C LYS A 27 31.82 7.05 16.04
N LYS A 28 32.67 7.66 15.19
CA LYS A 28 32.44 9.00 14.59
C LYS A 28 31.19 9.06 13.69
N ASN A 29 30.83 7.96 13.01
CA ASN A 29 29.64 7.91 12.15
C ASN A 29 28.36 7.75 12.98
N ILE A 30 28.44 7.08 14.14
CA ILE A 30 27.29 6.94 15.06
C ILE A 30 26.86 8.31 15.58
N ILE A 31 27.80 9.13 16.04
CA ILE A 31 27.51 10.49 16.54
C ILE A 31 26.91 11.36 15.43
N LYS A 32 27.43 11.26 14.19
CA LYS A 32 26.88 11.98 13.05
C LYS A 32 25.46 11.53 12.71
N VAL A 33 25.19 10.23 12.74
CA VAL A 33 23.85 9.66 12.48
C VAL A 33 22.88 10.09 13.57
N GLN A 34 23.25 10.04 14.85
CA GLN A 34 22.43 10.50 15.97
C GLN A 34 22.08 11.99 15.86
N ARG A 35 23.04 12.82 15.46
CA ARG A 35 22.81 14.24 15.24
C ARG A 35 21.84 14.48 14.09
N LEU A 36 22.02 13.80 12.95
CA LEU A 36 21.12 13.89 11.82
C LEU A 36 19.70 13.39 12.15
N GLN A 37 19.59 12.36 13.00
CA GLN A 37 18.29 11.90 13.49
C GLN A 37 17.62 12.95 14.38
N SER A 38 18.38 13.61 15.26
CA SER A 38 17.84 14.68 16.11
C SER A 38 17.39 15.89 15.30
N GLU A 39 18.18 16.30 14.31
CA GLU A 39 17.84 17.39 13.40
C GLU A 39 16.60 17.05 12.54
N ALA A 40 16.48 15.79 12.09
CA ALA A 40 15.31 15.32 11.36
C ALA A 40 14.06 15.27 12.23
N ILE A 41 14.17 14.84 13.49
CA ILE A 41 13.07 14.83 14.45
C ILE A 41 12.59 16.26 14.75
N GLU A 42 13.50 17.19 14.93
CA GLU A 42 13.18 18.59 15.17
C GLU A 42 12.47 19.22 13.95
N ALA A 43 12.99 18.97 12.75
CA ALA A 43 12.35 19.40 11.50
C ALA A 43 10.96 18.77 11.31
N LEU A 44 10.77 17.52 11.73
CA LEU A 44 9.46 16.85 11.70
C LEU A 44 8.48 17.47 12.70
N LYS A 45 8.94 17.82 13.90
CA LYS A 45 8.13 18.55 14.88
C LYS A 45 7.66 19.90 14.32
N ASP A 46 8.58 20.66 13.74
CA ASP A 46 8.25 21.95 13.11
C ASP A 46 7.22 21.80 11.97
N ILE A 47 7.27 20.70 11.22
CA ILE A 47 6.30 20.40 10.16
C ILE A 47 4.92 20.06 10.75
N ILE A 48 4.89 19.27 11.81
CA ILE A 48 3.66 18.80 12.47
C ILE A 48 2.95 19.95 13.20
N GLU A 49 3.73 20.85 13.82
CA GLU A 49 3.20 21.95 14.63
C GLU A 49 2.78 23.20 13.79
N GLN A 50 3.10 23.22 12.49
CA GLN A 50 2.71 24.34 11.64
C GLN A 50 1.24 24.25 11.18
N PRO A 51 0.35 25.15 11.60
CA PRO A 51 -1.07 25.13 11.24
C PRO A 51 -1.36 25.37 9.75
N THR A 52 -0.34 25.74 8.98
CA THR A 52 -0.45 26.06 7.54
C THR A 52 -0.19 24.85 6.63
N PHE A 53 0.31 23.73 7.17
CA PHE A 53 0.53 22.52 6.40
C PHE A 53 -0.73 21.67 6.38
N GLN A 54 -1.60 21.92 5.41
CA GLN A 54 -2.81 21.12 5.20
C GLN A 54 -2.56 20.07 4.13
N MET A 55 -2.46 18.83 4.56
CA MET A 55 -2.50 17.67 3.66
C MET A 55 -3.86 16.97 3.79
N PRO A 56 -4.42 16.49 2.68
CA PRO A 56 -5.62 15.66 2.73
C PRO A 56 -5.33 14.25 3.26
N LEU A 57 -4.08 13.91 3.50
CA LEU A 57 -3.64 12.62 4.03
C LEU A 57 -3.51 12.66 5.55
N ASP A 58 -3.97 11.59 6.20
CA ASP A 58 -3.65 11.31 7.59
C ASP A 58 -2.25 10.65 7.65
N ILE A 59 -1.24 11.46 7.96
CA ILE A 59 0.18 11.09 7.88
C ILE A 59 0.54 9.94 8.84
N PHE A 60 -0.09 9.88 10.01
CA PHE A 60 0.20 8.92 11.08
C PHE A 60 -0.95 7.94 11.31
N ARG A 61 -1.56 7.51 10.23
CA ARG A 61 -2.70 6.62 10.31
C ARG A 61 -2.30 5.25 10.90
N GLU A 62 -3.02 4.82 11.93
CA GLU A 62 -2.75 3.56 12.62
C GLU A 62 -3.39 2.34 11.95
N HIS A 63 -4.43 2.55 11.12
CA HIS A 63 -5.21 1.47 10.53
C HIS A 63 -5.37 1.63 9.01
N LEU A 64 -5.57 0.51 8.32
CA LEU A 64 -5.87 0.50 6.89
C LEU A 64 -7.15 1.29 6.59
N TYR A 65 -7.23 1.81 5.38
CA TYR A 65 -8.46 2.45 4.89
C TYR A 65 -9.54 1.40 4.63
N SER A 66 -10.74 1.65 5.14
CA SER A 66 -11.93 0.91 4.73
C SER A 66 -12.57 1.56 3.51
N ALA A 67 -13.37 0.80 2.76
CA ALA A 67 -14.16 1.34 1.65
C ALA A 67 -15.04 2.52 2.12
N GLU A 68 -15.63 2.42 3.30
CA GLU A 68 -16.44 3.48 3.88
C GLU A 68 -15.64 4.76 4.12
N SER A 69 -14.39 4.65 4.62
CA SER A 69 -13.53 5.82 4.82
C SER A 69 -13.08 6.45 3.52
N LEU A 70 -12.74 5.64 2.50
CA LEU A 70 -12.31 6.14 1.18
C LEU A 70 -13.45 6.82 0.43
N TYR A 71 -14.65 6.25 0.47
CA TYR A 71 -15.82 6.77 -0.24
C TYR A 71 -16.70 7.69 0.61
N LYS A 72 -16.21 8.16 1.75
CA LYS A 72 -16.92 9.13 2.58
C LYS A 72 -17.26 10.38 1.74
N GLY A 73 -18.55 10.73 1.68
CA GLY A 73 -19.06 11.82 0.85
C GLY A 73 -19.69 11.36 -0.48
N TYR A 74 -19.40 10.14 -0.93
CA TYR A 74 -20.06 9.57 -2.11
C TYR A 74 -21.53 9.23 -1.82
N GLN A 75 -22.40 9.55 -2.78
CA GLN A 75 -23.83 9.23 -2.73
C GLN A 75 -24.23 8.55 -4.02
N LEU A 76 -24.68 7.29 -3.92
CA LEU A 76 -25.12 6.50 -5.05
C LEU A 76 -26.28 7.23 -5.76
N GLY A 77 -26.19 7.36 -7.08
CA GLY A 77 -27.20 8.03 -7.92
C GLY A 77 -27.13 9.56 -7.93
N LYS A 78 -26.24 10.18 -7.16
CA LYS A 78 -26.01 11.63 -7.20
C LYS A 78 -24.84 11.95 -8.13
N PRO A 79 -25.06 12.53 -9.31
CA PRO A 79 -23.99 12.94 -10.21
C PRO A 79 -22.99 13.87 -9.52
N GLY A 80 -21.71 13.59 -9.70
CA GLY A 80 -20.62 14.42 -9.16
C GLY A 80 -20.23 14.15 -7.70
N SER A 81 -21.02 13.41 -6.92
CA SER A 81 -20.68 13.12 -5.51
C SER A 81 -19.40 12.30 -5.34
N PHE A 82 -18.95 11.61 -6.38
CA PHE A 82 -17.68 10.88 -6.36
C PHE A 82 -16.48 11.84 -6.20
N LYS A 83 -16.57 13.06 -6.73
CA LYS A 83 -15.52 14.07 -6.59
C LYS A 83 -15.36 14.55 -5.14
N ASP A 84 -16.40 14.41 -4.34
CA ASP A 84 -16.43 14.88 -2.96
C ASP A 84 -15.92 13.82 -1.97
N CYS A 85 -15.67 12.57 -2.45
CA CYS A 85 -15.17 11.52 -1.57
C CYS A 85 -13.68 11.72 -1.23
N TYR A 86 -13.28 11.17 -0.09
CA TYR A 86 -11.93 11.32 0.45
C TYR A 86 -10.85 10.86 -0.55
N ASP A 87 -11.02 9.69 -1.16
CA ASP A 87 -10.10 9.14 -2.16
C ASP A 87 -9.84 10.13 -3.31
N GLN A 88 -10.90 10.78 -3.83
CA GLN A 88 -10.75 11.74 -4.92
C GLN A 88 -10.09 13.05 -4.49
N GLN A 89 -10.29 13.49 -3.25
CA GLN A 89 -9.59 14.66 -2.71
C GLN A 89 -8.08 14.38 -2.61
N VAL A 90 -7.70 13.21 -2.14
CA VAL A 90 -6.29 12.77 -2.08
C VAL A 90 -5.70 12.64 -3.48
N TYR A 91 -6.44 12.03 -4.41
CA TYR A 91 -5.99 11.89 -5.79
C TYR A 91 -5.82 13.24 -6.49
N GLN A 92 -6.76 14.18 -6.28
CA GLN A 92 -6.64 15.54 -6.84
C GLN A 92 -5.42 16.27 -6.28
N HIS A 93 -5.19 16.17 -4.96
CA HIS A 93 -3.97 16.72 -4.35
C HIS A 93 -2.70 16.13 -4.97
N TYR A 94 -2.69 14.83 -5.22
CA TYR A 94 -1.56 14.17 -5.89
C TYR A 94 -1.34 14.70 -7.32
N LEU A 95 -2.40 14.97 -8.07
CA LEU A 95 -2.29 15.55 -9.41
C LEU A 95 -1.77 16.98 -9.36
N ASP A 96 -2.22 17.79 -8.40
CA ASP A 96 -1.85 19.20 -8.25
C ASP A 96 -0.37 19.34 -7.81
N MET A 97 0.08 18.50 -6.91
CA MET A 97 1.46 18.49 -6.39
C MET A 97 2.46 17.75 -7.30
N GLY A 98 1.95 16.93 -8.21
CA GLY A 98 2.75 16.10 -9.12
C GLY A 98 3.29 14.80 -8.50
N LYS A 99 3.72 13.90 -9.39
CA LYS A 99 4.25 12.59 -8.99
C LYS A 99 5.53 12.69 -8.15
N ALA A 100 6.43 13.58 -8.54
CA ALA A 100 7.63 13.90 -7.78
C ALA A 100 7.39 15.23 -7.05
N ALA A 101 7.07 15.15 -5.77
CA ALA A 101 6.91 16.34 -4.95
C ALA A 101 8.24 17.12 -4.89
N THR A 102 8.19 18.41 -5.16
CA THR A 102 9.35 19.31 -5.08
C THR A 102 9.49 19.92 -3.68
N ASP A 103 8.42 19.95 -2.92
CA ASP A 103 8.42 20.39 -1.54
C ASP A 103 8.85 19.23 -0.62
N ILE A 104 9.84 19.53 0.25
CA ILE A 104 10.36 18.57 1.22
C ILE A 104 9.28 18.13 2.23
N LYS A 105 8.37 19.00 2.62
CA LYS A 105 7.28 18.70 3.56
C LYS A 105 6.32 17.70 2.95
N GLU A 106 5.93 17.92 1.70
CA GLU A 106 5.09 17.01 0.93
C GLU A 106 5.75 15.63 0.79
N THR A 107 7.04 15.61 0.46
CA THR A 107 7.82 14.36 0.33
C THR A 107 7.86 13.59 1.65
N LEU A 108 8.13 14.28 2.76
CA LEU A 108 8.17 13.66 4.08
C LEU A 108 6.80 13.13 4.50
N ALA A 109 5.75 13.91 4.28
CA ALA A 109 4.39 13.52 4.64
C ALA A 109 3.93 12.27 3.87
N ARG A 110 4.17 12.21 2.56
CA ARG A 110 3.90 11.01 1.75
C ARG A 110 4.69 9.80 2.24
N THR A 111 5.99 9.98 2.52
CA THR A 111 6.85 8.89 3.00
C THR A 111 6.41 8.36 4.36
N LEU A 112 6.02 9.24 5.29
CA LEU A 112 5.52 8.85 6.60
C LEU A 112 4.16 8.15 6.51
N HIS A 113 3.26 8.65 5.67
CA HIS A 113 1.99 7.99 5.39
C HIS A 113 2.20 6.59 4.82
N ASP A 114 3.06 6.43 3.81
CA ASP A 114 3.36 5.13 3.19
C ASP A 114 3.97 4.16 4.20
N HIS A 115 4.83 4.66 5.10
CA HIS A 115 5.38 3.86 6.18
C HIS A 115 4.30 3.43 7.19
N SER A 116 3.40 4.34 7.56
CA SER A 116 2.27 4.04 8.44
C SER A 116 1.35 2.98 7.82
N MET A 117 1.05 3.10 6.52
CA MET A 117 0.25 2.09 5.80
C MET A 117 0.97 0.75 5.70
N THR A 118 2.29 0.74 5.53
CA THR A 118 3.08 -0.50 5.54
C THR A 118 3.01 -1.19 6.89
N ASN A 119 3.10 -0.45 7.99
CA ASN A 119 2.97 -1.01 9.33
C ASN A 119 1.55 -1.56 9.55
N ALA A 120 0.51 -0.79 9.25
CA ALA A 120 -0.88 -1.22 9.37
C ALA A 120 -1.19 -2.47 8.50
N MET A 121 -0.58 -2.57 7.31
CA MET A 121 -0.69 -3.75 6.45
C MET A 121 -0.01 -4.97 7.07
N ASN A 122 1.19 -4.81 7.61
CA ASN A 122 1.92 -5.89 8.28
C ASN A 122 1.15 -6.39 9.51
N ASP A 123 0.61 -5.48 10.31
CA ASP A 123 -0.20 -5.83 11.48
C ASP A 123 -1.47 -6.58 11.07
N PHE A 124 -2.14 -6.13 10.01
CA PHE A 124 -3.31 -6.81 9.45
C PHE A 124 -2.96 -8.22 8.96
N LEU A 125 -1.90 -8.35 8.16
CA LEU A 125 -1.49 -9.64 7.58
C LEU A 125 -0.99 -10.63 8.63
N ALA A 126 -0.46 -10.16 9.78
CA ALA A 126 -0.03 -11.01 10.87
C ALA A 126 -1.16 -11.89 11.47
N HIS A 127 -2.42 -11.56 11.20
CA HIS A 127 -3.58 -12.35 11.63
C HIS A 127 -3.93 -13.51 10.69
N PHE A 128 -3.26 -13.62 9.56
CA PHE A 128 -3.52 -14.67 8.55
C PHE A 128 -2.33 -15.62 8.40
N ASP A 129 -2.60 -16.88 8.11
CA ASP A 129 -1.57 -17.81 7.64
C ASP A 129 -1.15 -17.39 6.22
N GLU A 130 0.15 -17.20 5.99
CA GLU A 130 0.69 -16.81 4.68
C GLU A 130 0.20 -17.70 3.54
N ARG A 131 -0.04 -18.99 3.81
CA ARG A 131 -0.57 -19.96 2.84
C ARG A 131 -2.03 -19.73 2.48
N GLN A 132 -2.74 -18.91 3.24
CA GLN A 132 -4.12 -18.54 2.99
C GLN A 132 -4.26 -17.16 2.36
N VAL A 133 -3.16 -16.48 2.04
CA VAL A 133 -3.17 -15.20 1.34
C VAL A 133 -3.01 -15.43 -0.16
N VAL A 134 -4.05 -15.11 -0.93
CA VAL A 134 -4.08 -15.32 -2.39
C VAL A 134 -4.20 -14.00 -3.12
N GLY A 135 -3.16 -13.67 -3.89
CA GLY A 135 -3.10 -12.45 -4.70
C GLY A 135 -3.50 -12.70 -6.16
N ILE A 136 -4.43 -11.92 -6.69
CA ILE A 136 -4.77 -11.89 -8.13
C ILE A 136 -4.43 -10.51 -8.66
N MET A 137 -3.47 -10.46 -9.59
CA MET A 137 -2.93 -9.23 -10.16
C MET A 137 -3.06 -9.24 -11.68
N GLY A 138 -3.20 -8.05 -12.27
CA GLY A 138 -3.32 -7.89 -13.73
C GLY A 138 -4.74 -8.09 -14.25
N GLY A 139 -4.87 -8.46 -15.54
CA GLY A 139 -6.17 -8.71 -16.19
C GLY A 139 -7.09 -7.48 -16.32
N HIS A 140 -6.53 -6.26 -16.30
CA HIS A 140 -7.31 -5.01 -16.31
C HIS A 140 -8.10 -4.77 -17.62
N GLY A 141 -7.78 -5.48 -18.69
CA GLY A 141 -8.54 -5.46 -19.94
C GLY A 141 -9.73 -6.43 -19.99
N LEU A 142 -9.90 -7.26 -18.97
CA LEU A 142 -10.97 -8.26 -18.89
C LEU A 142 -12.33 -7.59 -18.66
N LEU A 143 -13.28 -7.84 -19.55
CA LEU A 143 -14.60 -7.23 -19.45
C LEU A 143 -15.52 -8.05 -18.52
N ARG A 144 -16.43 -7.38 -17.80
CA ARG A 144 -17.41 -8.02 -16.90
C ARG A 144 -18.35 -8.99 -17.61
N THR A 145 -18.50 -8.87 -18.93
CA THR A 145 -19.33 -9.75 -19.78
C THR A 145 -18.63 -11.02 -20.19
N GLU A 146 -17.32 -11.12 -20.03
CA GLU A 146 -16.54 -12.27 -20.45
C GLU A 146 -16.66 -13.44 -19.48
N GLU A 147 -16.61 -14.65 -20.02
CA GLU A 147 -16.64 -15.87 -19.20
C GLU A 147 -15.47 -15.97 -18.24
N ALA A 148 -14.28 -15.52 -18.66
CA ALA A 148 -13.10 -15.49 -17.82
C ALA A 148 -13.29 -14.59 -16.58
N TYR A 149 -14.01 -13.44 -16.69
CA TYR A 149 -14.35 -12.62 -15.54
C TYR A 149 -15.20 -13.39 -14.53
N ARG A 150 -16.23 -14.10 -15.00
CA ARG A 150 -17.11 -14.92 -14.14
C ARG A 150 -16.34 -16.04 -13.46
N GLN A 151 -15.41 -16.67 -14.18
CA GLN A 151 -14.54 -17.70 -13.62
C GLN A 151 -13.66 -17.16 -12.48
N VAL A 152 -13.06 -15.98 -12.65
CA VAL A 152 -12.29 -15.32 -11.56
C VAL A 152 -13.19 -15.02 -10.36
N VAL A 153 -14.41 -14.53 -10.57
CA VAL A 153 -15.38 -14.30 -9.47
C VAL A 153 -15.64 -15.61 -8.72
N MET A 154 -15.93 -16.70 -9.44
CA MET A 154 -16.26 -17.98 -8.81
C MET A 154 -15.08 -18.61 -8.08
N VAL A 155 -13.89 -18.55 -8.66
CA VAL A 155 -12.66 -19.02 -8.00
C VAL A 155 -12.39 -18.23 -6.72
N SER A 156 -12.46 -16.90 -6.80
CA SER A 156 -12.23 -16.04 -5.65
C SER A 156 -13.27 -16.24 -4.55
N LYS A 157 -14.54 -16.43 -4.93
CA LYS A 157 -15.59 -16.78 -3.99
C LYS A 157 -15.29 -18.08 -3.26
N THR A 158 -14.97 -19.14 -4.00
CA THR A 158 -14.63 -20.45 -3.42
C THR A 158 -13.43 -20.37 -2.48
N LEU A 159 -12.38 -19.66 -2.87
CA LEU A 159 -11.19 -19.47 -2.01
C LEU A 159 -11.54 -18.72 -0.73
N ALA A 160 -12.32 -17.67 -0.83
CA ALA A 160 -12.76 -16.88 0.33
C ALA A 160 -13.65 -17.70 1.28
N GLU A 161 -14.58 -18.52 0.73
CA GLU A 161 -15.40 -19.47 1.51
C GLU A 161 -14.55 -20.52 2.25
N ASN A 162 -13.37 -20.84 1.72
CA ASN A 162 -12.41 -21.75 2.34
C ASN A 162 -11.38 -21.05 3.25
N GLY A 163 -11.60 -19.82 3.59
CA GLY A 163 -10.78 -19.09 4.58
C GLY A 163 -9.61 -18.31 3.99
N CYS A 164 -9.47 -18.24 2.67
CA CYS A 164 -8.40 -17.47 2.07
C CYS A 164 -8.69 -15.95 2.12
N LEU A 165 -7.67 -15.17 2.44
CA LEU A 165 -7.66 -13.72 2.24
C LEU A 165 -7.36 -13.41 0.77
N MET A 166 -8.30 -12.76 0.10
CA MET A 166 -8.13 -12.35 -1.28
C MET A 166 -7.51 -10.97 -1.37
N VAL A 167 -6.42 -10.84 -2.10
CA VAL A 167 -5.68 -9.59 -2.28
C VAL A 167 -5.55 -9.25 -3.77
N SER A 168 -5.74 -7.99 -4.13
CA SER A 168 -5.47 -7.52 -5.50
C SER A 168 -4.94 -6.09 -5.51
N GLY A 169 -4.52 -5.62 -6.70
CA GLY A 169 -4.08 -4.24 -6.90
C GLY A 169 -5.24 -3.22 -7.01
N GLY A 170 -6.50 -3.63 -6.81
CA GLY A 170 -7.66 -2.74 -6.82
C GLY A 170 -8.07 -2.19 -8.20
N GLY A 171 -7.44 -2.67 -9.29
CA GLY A 171 -7.78 -2.26 -10.65
C GLY A 171 -9.01 -2.97 -11.21
N PRO A 172 -9.45 -2.61 -12.43
CA PRO A 172 -10.57 -3.25 -13.11
C PRO A 172 -10.25 -4.68 -13.58
N GLY A 173 -11.22 -5.38 -14.11
CA GLY A 173 -11.08 -6.70 -14.72
C GLY A 173 -10.91 -7.82 -13.70
N ALA A 174 -9.86 -8.62 -13.81
CA ALA A 174 -9.65 -9.75 -12.90
C ALA A 174 -9.46 -9.33 -11.44
N MET A 175 -8.85 -8.19 -11.20
CA MET A 175 -8.67 -7.63 -9.86
C MET A 175 -10.02 -7.24 -9.23
N GLU A 176 -10.89 -6.60 -10.00
CA GLU A 176 -12.27 -6.30 -9.58
C GLU A 176 -13.06 -7.57 -9.35
N ALA A 177 -12.97 -8.55 -10.27
CA ALA A 177 -13.66 -9.84 -10.16
C ALA A 177 -13.24 -10.58 -8.88
N THR A 178 -11.99 -10.45 -8.47
CA THR A 178 -11.48 -11.02 -7.21
C THR A 178 -12.22 -10.47 -6.00
N HIS A 179 -12.35 -9.16 -5.90
CA HIS A 179 -13.07 -8.54 -4.79
C HIS A 179 -14.58 -8.85 -4.84
N LEU A 180 -15.17 -8.89 -6.02
CA LEU A 180 -16.58 -9.29 -6.18
C LEU A 180 -16.80 -10.72 -5.66
N GLY A 181 -15.91 -11.65 -5.99
CA GLY A 181 -15.97 -13.03 -5.50
C GLY A 181 -15.83 -13.12 -3.97
N ALA A 182 -14.87 -12.44 -3.41
CA ALA A 182 -14.67 -12.38 -1.97
C ALA A 182 -15.89 -11.78 -1.23
N TRP A 183 -16.45 -10.71 -1.79
CA TRP A 183 -17.68 -10.11 -1.25
C TRP A 183 -18.88 -11.06 -1.31
N MET A 184 -19.05 -11.80 -2.41
CA MET A 184 -20.11 -12.81 -2.57
C MET A 184 -19.97 -13.98 -1.58
N ALA A 185 -18.77 -14.25 -1.07
CA ALA A 185 -18.54 -15.21 -0.01
C ALA A 185 -18.97 -14.70 1.39
N GLY A 186 -19.51 -13.48 1.47
CA GLY A 186 -19.88 -12.83 2.73
C GLY A 186 -18.69 -12.40 3.59
N ARG A 187 -17.49 -12.35 3.01
CA ARG A 187 -16.27 -11.86 3.64
C ARG A 187 -15.98 -10.46 3.11
N THR A 188 -16.30 -9.47 3.92
CA THR A 188 -16.16 -8.04 3.57
C THR A 188 -14.86 -7.41 4.10
N GLU A 189 -14.02 -8.19 4.78
CA GLU A 189 -12.75 -7.76 5.37
C GLU A 189 -11.55 -8.27 4.56
#